data_9a11af034eede4248b6f4219546b541f
#
_entry.id   9a11af034eede4248b6f4219546b541f
#
_cell.length_a   1.000
_cell.length_b   1.000
_cell.length_c   1.000
_cell.angle_alpha   90.00
_cell.angle_beta   90.00
_cell.angle_gamma   90.00
#
_symmetry.space_group_name_H-M   'P 1'
#
loop_
_entity.id
_entity.type
_entity.pdbx_description
1 polymer ?
#
loop_
_entity_poly.entity_id
_entity_poly.type
_entity_poly.pdbx_seq_one_letter_code
_entity_poly.pdbx_strand_id
1 'polypeptide(L)'
;MTKKPVALIIMDGFGYNASDYGNAITAANTPNLDKYMQGPHTLIGASGLDVGLPDGQMGNSEVGHTNIGAGRIVYQMLVKISKSIQDGDFFENPALKSAMENCKEKNSSLHLMGLLSPGGVHSHMEHLYGLLEMAKKNGIEKVYVHAFLDGRDVPPSSAAEYMQQACDKMKEIGVGSVATVMGRFYAMDRDNAWDRVEKAYNAMVLGEGVEGCCPVQAIKDSYTNGVTDEFMLPTVCDKNGMVEKNDSVIFFNFRPDRARQITRAFVEEGFSGFERKKGFFPLNFVCMAQYDATMPNVSVAFPPEALEMTFGEYVSKMGKTQLRIAETQKYAHVTFFFNGGEEKTFEGEDRILIKSPDVETFDMKPEMSAYEVTDSVVEAINSDKYDAIILNYANCDMVG
;
A
#
# COMPACT_ATOMS: atom_id res chain seq x y z
N MET A 1 -42.71 17.52 11.96
CA MET A 1 -41.50 18.22 12.46
C MET A 1 -40.61 18.41 11.25
N THR A 2 -40.20 19.66 11.00
CA THR A 2 -39.20 19.96 9.96
C THR A 2 -37.90 19.25 10.32
N LYS A 3 -37.32 18.49 9.39
CA LYS A 3 -36.00 17.89 9.58
C LYS A 3 -34.96 19.00 9.68
N LYS A 4 -34.00 18.82 10.59
CA LYS A 4 -32.81 19.67 10.67
C LYS A 4 -31.62 18.82 10.24
N PRO A 5 -31.18 18.88 8.97
CA PRO A 5 -30.09 18.08 8.50
C PRO A 5 -28.77 18.49 9.18
N VAL A 6 -27.91 17.50 9.37
CA VAL A 6 -26.49 17.75 9.68
C VAL A 6 -25.74 17.81 8.35
N ALA A 7 -25.05 18.90 8.08
CA ALA A 7 -24.22 19.06 6.89
C ALA A 7 -22.75 19.01 7.26
N LEU A 8 -22.01 18.08 6.64
CA LEU A 8 -20.55 18.08 6.62
C LEU A 8 -20.11 18.76 5.33
N ILE A 9 -19.52 19.94 5.47
CA ILE A 9 -18.99 20.71 4.36
C ILE A 9 -17.47 20.60 4.37
N ILE A 10 -16.92 19.92 3.36
CA ILE A 10 -15.49 19.72 3.21
C ILE A 10 -14.98 20.77 2.23
N MET A 11 -14.05 21.61 2.68
CA MET A 11 -13.32 22.55 1.85
C MET A 11 -11.97 21.90 1.54
N ASP A 12 -11.91 21.09 0.49
CA ASP A 12 -10.74 20.28 0.16
C ASP A 12 -9.53 21.17 -0.13
N GLY A 13 -8.37 20.82 0.42
CA GLY A 13 -7.17 21.63 0.31
C GLY A 13 -7.11 22.85 1.23
N PHE A 14 -8.18 23.21 1.96
CA PHE A 14 -8.18 24.31 2.92
C PHE A 14 -7.48 23.86 4.23
N GLY A 15 -6.16 24.07 4.29
CA GLY A 15 -5.35 23.71 5.44
C GLY A 15 -5.12 24.87 6.41
N TYR A 16 -4.54 24.58 7.55
CA TYR A 16 -4.08 25.57 8.52
C TYR A 16 -2.57 25.69 8.47
N ASN A 17 -2.08 26.90 8.26
CA ASN A 17 -0.67 27.26 8.38
C ASN A 17 -0.58 28.63 9.08
N ALA A 18 0.23 28.71 10.12
CA ALA A 18 0.47 29.94 10.87
C ALA A 18 1.34 30.98 10.11
N SER A 19 2.03 30.56 9.02
CA SER A 19 2.84 31.45 8.21
C SER A 19 1.99 32.18 7.17
N ASP A 20 2.26 33.47 7.00
CA ASP A 20 1.63 34.28 5.93
C ASP A 20 2.36 34.15 4.59
N TYR A 21 3.55 33.57 4.58
CA TYR A 21 4.36 33.42 3.36
C TYR A 21 3.76 32.36 2.44
N GLY A 22 3.38 32.77 1.24
CA GLY A 22 2.77 31.87 0.25
C GLY A 22 1.40 31.30 0.67
N ASN A 23 0.70 31.95 1.59
CA ASN A 23 -0.55 31.49 2.15
C ASN A 23 -1.74 32.29 1.58
N ALA A 24 -2.38 31.71 0.57
CA ALA A 24 -3.54 32.33 -0.08
C ALA A 24 -4.74 32.48 0.87
N ILE A 25 -4.86 31.61 1.89
CA ILE A 25 -5.96 31.66 2.87
C ILE A 25 -5.84 32.90 3.74
N THR A 26 -4.66 33.19 4.29
CA THR A 26 -4.44 34.39 5.12
C THR A 26 -4.51 35.69 4.32
N ALA A 27 -4.21 35.64 3.00
CA ALA A 27 -4.32 36.78 2.10
C ALA A 27 -5.75 37.03 1.62
N ALA A 28 -6.65 36.07 1.73
CA ALA A 28 -8.02 36.16 1.25
C ALA A 28 -8.92 36.94 2.23
N ASN A 29 -9.98 37.56 1.71
CA ASN A 29 -11.02 38.18 2.55
C ASN A 29 -12.09 37.12 2.91
N THR A 30 -12.00 36.54 4.10
CA THR A 30 -12.83 35.42 4.56
C THR A 30 -13.67 35.72 5.81
N PRO A 31 -14.50 36.78 5.80
CA PRO A 31 -15.16 37.31 7.05
C PRO A 31 -16.06 36.26 7.74
N ASN A 32 -16.67 35.36 7.00
CA ASN A 32 -17.52 34.31 7.57
C ASN A 32 -16.68 33.19 8.20
N LEU A 33 -15.62 32.76 7.54
CA LEU A 33 -14.70 31.73 8.09
C LEU A 33 -13.96 32.30 9.32
N ASP A 34 -13.50 33.54 9.25
CA ASP A 34 -12.86 34.24 10.38
C ASP A 34 -13.77 34.28 11.60
N LYS A 35 -15.06 34.56 11.38
CA LYS A 35 -16.06 34.51 12.44
C LYS A 35 -16.25 33.10 13.02
N TYR A 36 -16.29 32.06 12.16
CA TYR A 36 -16.44 30.69 12.63
C TYR A 36 -15.20 30.21 13.39
N MET A 37 -14.01 30.61 12.97
CA MET A 37 -12.75 30.28 13.64
C MET A 37 -12.62 30.98 15.02
N GLN A 38 -13.43 32.00 15.32
CA GLN A 38 -13.54 32.56 16.67
C GLN A 38 -14.47 31.74 17.59
N GLY A 39 -15.28 30.87 17.01
CA GLY A 39 -16.16 29.96 17.72
C GLY A 39 -15.49 28.64 18.11
N PRO A 40 -16.26 27.66 18.61
CA PRO A 40 -15.74 26.33 18.89
C PRO A 40 -15.17 25.68 17.64
N HIS A 41 -13.87 25.40 17.66
CA HIS A 41 -13.16 24.70 16.59
C HIS A 41 -12.07 23.83 17.17
N THR A 42 -11.55 22.91 16.36
CA THR A 42 -10.39 22.09 16.69
C THR A 42 -9.53 21.86 15.45
N LEU A 43 -8.27 21.60 15.66
CA LEU A 43 -7.37 21.15 14.59
C LEU A 43 -7.23 19.63 14.65
N ILE A 44 -7.22 18.99 13.49
CA ILE A 44 -6.97 17.56 13.34
C ILE A 44 -5.74 17.35 12.44
N GLY A 45 -5.00 16.28 12.66
CA GLY A 45 -3.91 15.89 11.79
C GLY A 45 -4.44 15.48 10.41
N ALA A 46 -3.76 15.92 9.35
CA ALA A 46 -4.12 15.64 7.96
C ALA A 46 -2.98 14.95 7.19
N SER A 47 -1.95 14.46 7.88
CA SER A 47 -0.77 13.81 7.27
C SER A 47 -0.25 12.67 8.14
N GLY A 48 0.63 11.85 7.59
CA GLY A 48 1.31 10.79 8.30
C GLY A 48 0.36 9.82 8.99
N LEU A 49 0.73 9.38 10.18
CA LEU A 49 -0.01 8.36 10.95
C LEU A 49 -1.44 8.78 11.32
N ASP A 50 -1.71 10.08 11.44
CA ASP A 50 -3.05 10.60 11.75
C ASP A 50 -4.08 10.29 10.67
N VAL A 51 -3.62 9.99 9.47
CA VAL A 51 -4.47 9.60 8.32
C VAL A 51 -4.12 8.22 7.75
N GLY A 52 -3.31 7.45 8.47
CA GLY A 52 -2.94 6.07 8.09
C GLY A 52 -1.83 5.96 7.04
N LEU A 53 -1.09 7.04 6.80
CA LEU A 53 0.08 7.11 5.94
C LEU A 53 1.38 6.98 6.75
N PRO A 54 2.52 6.66 6.10
CA PRO A 54 3.82 6.73 6.77
C PRO A 54 4.10 8.10 7.39
N ASP A 55 4.87 8.10 8.49
CA ASP A 55 5.25 9.33 9.14
C ASP A 55 5.96 10.30 8.18
N GLY A 56 5.63 11.60 8.28
CA GLY A 56 6.16 12.63 7.38
C GLY A 56 5.56 12.65 5.97
N GLN A 57 4.70 11.70 5.60
CA GLN A 57 4.02 11.72 4.31
C GLN A 57 2.82 12.66 4.34
N MET A 58 2.76 13.59 3.36
CA MET A 58 1.62 14.48 3.17
C MET A 58 0.35 13.69 2.89
N GLY A 59 -0.77 14.11 3.49
CA GLY A 59 -2.10 13.57 3.19
C GLY A 59 -2.56 13.89 1.78
N ASN A 60 -3.68 13.26 1.41
CA ASN A 60 -4.36 13.51 0.14
C ASN A 60 -5.87 13.35 0.31
N SER A 61 -6.64 13.81 -0.69
CA SER A 61 -8.10 13.79 -0.64
C SER A 61 -8.68 12.38 -0.52
N GLU A 62 -8.09 11.39 -1.19
CA GLU A 62 -8.56 10.00 -1.19
C GLU A 62 -8.51 9.41 0.23
N VAL A 63 -7.35 9.49 0.85
CA VAL A 63 -7.12 8.99 2.22
C VAL A 63 -7.97 9.77 3.23
N GLY A 64 -8.03 11.10 3.13
CA GLY A 64 -8.82 11.94 4.01
C GLY A 64 -10.31 11.58 3.98
N HIS A 65 -10.91 11.47 2.79
CA HIS A 65 -12.33 11.11 2.65
C HIS A 65 -12.60 9.66 3.09
N THR A 66 -11.67 8.73 2.85
CA THR A 66 -11.78 7.36 3.36
C THR A 66 -11.83 7.34 4.88
N ASN A 67 -10.95 8.07 5.56
CA ASN A 67 -10.93 8.15 7.02
C ASN A 67 -12.20 8.80 7.60
N ILE A 68 -12.65 9.92 7.00
CA ILE A 68 -13.89 10.60 7.43
C ILE A 68 -15.08 9.65 7.26
N GLY A 69 -15.18 9.00 6.09
CA GLY A 69 -16.28 8.07 5.79
C GLY A 69 -16.26 6.81 6.64
N ALA A 70 -15.09 6.32 7.00
CA ALA A 70 -14.91 5.16 7.90
C ALA A 70 -15.12 5.53 9.38
N GLY A 71 -15.02 6.81 9.75
CA GLY A 71 -15.05 7.26 11.15
C GLY A 71 -13.89 6.76 11.99
N ARG A 72 -12.81 6.33 11.35
CA ARG A 72 -11.58 5.82 11.98
C ARG A 72 -10.39 5.95 11.04
N ILE A 73 -9.18 5.87 11.58
CA ILE A 73 -7.97 5.85 10.77
C ILE A 73 -7.90 4.52 10.00
N VAL A 74 -7.80 4.61 8.67
CA VAL A 74 -7.62 3.47 7.75
C VAL A 74 -6.16 3.42 7.35
N TYR A 75 -5.41 2.52 7.95
CA TYR A 75 -3.99 2.38 7.69
C TYR A 75 -3.70 1.82 6.30
N GLN A 76 -2.83 2.50 5.54
CA GLN A 76 -2.27 1.95 4.31
C GLN A 76 -1.43 0.71 4.62
N MET A 77 -1.30 -0.21 3.63
CA MET A 77 -0.70 -1.53 3.85
C MET A 77 0.69 -1.47 4.51
N LEU A 78 1.55 -0.54 4.07
CA LEU A 78 2.87 -0.32 4.69
C LEU A 78 2.76 -0.07 6.20
N VAL A 79 1.92 0.89 6.58
CA VAL A 79 1.73 1.29 7.99
C VAL A 79 1.04 0.18 8.77
N LYS A 80 0.04 -0.49 8.17
CA LYS A 80 -0.68 -1.60 8.79
C LYS A 80 0.27 -2.72 9.19
N ILE A 81 1.16 -3.15 8.28
CA ILE A 81 2.14 -4.20 8.57
C ILE A 81 3.16 -3.73 9.62
N SER A 82 3.71 -2.51 9.46
CA SER A 82 4.68 -1.96 10.41
C SER A 82 4.09 -1.84 11.82
N LYS A 83 2.84 -1.38 11.92
CA LYS A 83 2.12 -1.29 13.19
C LYS A 83 1.86 -2.67 13.79
N SER A 84 1.47 -3.66 12.98
CA SER A 84 1.28 -5.04 13.43
C SER A 84 2.56 -5.64 14.01
N ILE A 85 3.74 -5.32 13.45
CA ILE A 85 5.04 -5.72 14.02
C ILE A 85 5.27 -5.05 15.37
N GLN A 86 5.00 -3.75 15.49
CA GLN A 86 5.18 -2.98 16.72
C GLN A 86 4.23 -3.44 17.84
N ASP A 87 2.97 -3.70 17.50
CA ASP A 87 1.94 -4.14 18.45
C ASP A 87 2.10 -5.64 18.82
N GLY A 88 2.84 -6.41 18.01
CA GLY A 88 3.16 -7.82 18.25
C GLY A 88 2.20 -8.83 17.64
N ASP A 89 1.05 -8.44 17.11
CA ASP A 89 0.06 -9.31 16.48
C ASP A 89 0.55 -9.89 15.13
N PHE A 90 1.54 -9.27 14.50
CA PHE A 90 2.27 -9.83 13.36
C PHE A 90 2.81 -11.24 13.65
N PHE A 91 3.33 -11.47 14.86
CA PHE A 91 3.89 -12.75 15.26
C PHE A 91 2.81 -13.81 15.53
N GLU A 92 1.56 -13.42 15.62
CA GLU A 92 0.39 -14.28 15.78
C GLU A 92 -0.39 -14.49 14.47
N ASN A 93 0.05 -13.85 13.37
CA ASN A 93 -0.62 -13.95 12.08
C ASN A 93 -0.68 -15.41 11.61
N PRO A 94 -1.91 -15.95 11.33
CA PRO A 94 -2.09 -17.38 11.09
C PRO A 94 -1.39 -17.87 9.82
N ALA A 95 -1.33 -17.05 8.75
CA ALA A 95 -0.66 -17.45 7.52
C ALA A 95 0.86 -17.51 7.70
N LEU A 96 1.45 -16.54 8.41
CA LEU A 96 2.89 -16.53 8.72
C LEU A 96 3.24 -17.68 9.67
N LYS A 97 2.40 -17.97 10.69
CA LYS A 97 2.58 -19.12 11.58
C LYS A 97 2.54 -20.44 10.83
N SER A 98 1.62 -20.60 9.89
CA SER A 98 1.53 -21.81 9.04
C SER A 98 2.84 -22.08 8.29
N ALA A 99 3.53 -21.04 7.80
CA ALA A 99 4.84 -21.19 7.16
C ALA A 99 5.90 -21.71 8.14
N MET A 100 5.91 -21.21 9.37
CA MET A 100 6.85 -21.66 10.41
C MET A 100 6.56 -23.11 10.84
N GLU A 101 5.28 -23.44 11.03
CA GLU A 101 4.84 -24.79 11.39
C GLU A 101 5.20 -25.80 10.30
N ASN A 102 4.96 -25.49 9.03
CA ASN A 102 5.37 -26.35 7.91
C ASN A 102 6.87 -26.63 7.92
N CYS A 103 7.71 -25.61 8.17
CA CYS A 103 9.17 -25.81 8.24
C CYS A 103 9.55 -26.79 9.35
N LYS A 104 8.90 -26.69 10.51
CA LYS A 104 9.13 -27.62 11.64
C LYS A 104 8.69 -29.05 11.32
N GLU A 105 7.46 -29.20 10.81
CA GLU A 105 6.88 -30.51 10.50
C GLU A 105 7.62 -31.25 9.39
N LYS A 106 8.06 -30.51 8.36
CA LYS A 106 8.75 -31.10 7.20
C LYS A 106 10.27 -31.12 7.34
N ASN A 107 10.81 -30.49 8.39
CA ASN A 107 12.25 -30.23 8.56
C ASN A 107 12.83 -29.51 7.31
N SER A 108 12.06 -28.62 6.75
CA SER A 108 12.31 -27.88 5.49
C SER A 108 12.81 -26.46 5.77
N SER A 109 13.10 -25.72 4.72
CA SER A 109 13.64 -24.37 4.80
C SER A 109 12.54 -23.31 4.73
N LEU A 110 12.81 -22.14 5.31
CA LEU A 110 12.04 -20.92 5.14
C LEU A 110 12.76 -20.01 4.17
N HIS A 111 12.07 -19.60 3.12
CA HIS A 111 12.54 -18.63 2.13
C HIS A 111 11.80 -17.32 2.26
N LEU A 112 12.53 -16.21 2.41
CA LEU A 112 12.00 -14.87 2.49
C LEU A 112 12.40 -14.13 1.22
N MET A 113 11.46 -13.80 0.34
CA MET A 113 11.77 -13.12 -0.91
C MET A 113 11.05 -11.78 -1.01
N GLY A 114 11.69 -10.80 -1.63
CA GLY A 114 11.08 -9.48 -1.85
C GLY A 114 12.09 -8.36 -2.09
N LEU A 115 11.55 -7.18 -2.34
CA LEU A 115 12.33 -5.98 -2.62
C LEU A 115 12.98 -5.46 -1.34
N LEU A 116 14.30 -5.39 -1.35
CA LEU A 116 15.10 -4.98 -0.20
C LEU A 116 15.47 -3.49 -0.30
N SER A 117 14.61 -2.65 0.23
CA SER A 117 14.87 -1.21 0.37
C SER A 117 13.98 -0.58 1.46
N PRO A 118 14.28 0.65 1.91
CA PRO A 118 13.38 1.45 2.75
C PRO A 118 12.35 2.26 1.94
N GLY A 119 12.25 2.06 0.62
CA GLY A 119 11.42 2.89 -0.28
C GLY A 119 9.92 2.86 0.00
N GLY A 120 9.41 1.76 0.59
CA GLY A 120 8.03 1.68 1.07
C GLY A 120 6.94 1.64 0.00
N VAL A 121 7.29 1.50 -1.28
CA VAL A 121 6.33 1.44 -2.39
C VAL A 121 5.80 0.02 -2.63
N HIS A 122 6.68 -0.96 -2.64
CA HIS A 122 6.34 -2.38 -2.87
C HIS A 122 6.52 -3.25 -1.63
N SER A 123 7.48 -2.89 -0.79
CA SER A 123 7.90 -3.60 0.41
C SER A 123 8.60 -2.63 1.36
N HIS A 124 9.00 -3.10 2.52
CA HIS A 124 9.88 -2.36 3.42
C HIS A 124 10.83 -3.34 4.11
N MET A 125 12.11 -2.97 4.24
CA MET A 125 13.13 -3.85 4.84
C MET A 125 12.84 -4.21 6.31
N GLU A 126 12.15 -3.34 7.06
CA GLU A 126 11.71 -3.63 8.43
C GLU A 126 10.74 -4.81 8.50
N HIS A 127 9.95 -5.05 7.44
CA HIS A 127 9.06 -6.21 7.37
C HIS A 127 9.86 -7.53 7.22
N LEU A 128 10.96 -7.49 6.47
CA LEU A 128 11.92 -8.62 6.44
C LEU A 128 12.49 -8.89 7.83
N TYR A 129 12.86 -7.83 8.57
CA TYR A 129 13.38 -7.97 9.92
C TYR A 129 12.36 -8.60 10.88
N GLY A 130 11.10 -8.18 10.81
CA GLY A 130 9.99 -8.80 11.55
C GLY A 130 9.84 -10.30 11.24
N LEU A 131 9.98 -10.70 9.95
CA LEU A 131 9.94 -12.13 9.56
C LEU A 131 11.14 -12.92 10.09
N LEU A 132 12.34 -12.34 10.08
CA LEU A 132 13.54 -12.96 10.66
C LEU A 132 13.39 -13.16 12.18
N GLU A 133 12.88 -12.15 12.89
CA GLU A 133 12.57 -12.26 14.32
C GLU A 133 11.52 -13.36 14.59
N MET A 134 10.47 -13.42 13.74
CA MET A 134 9.46 -14.47 13.83
C MET A 134 10.05 -15.85 13.64
N ALA A 135 10.91 -16.03 12.64
CA ALA A 135 11.63 -17.29 12.40
C ALA A 135 12.48 -17.68 13.61
N LYS A 136 13.23 -16.73 14.20
CA LYS A 136 14.05 -16.96 15.40
C LYS A 136 13.20 -17.35 16.60
N LYS A 137 12.11 -16.62 16.87
CA LYS A 137 11.16 -16.95 17.96
C LYS A 137 10.55 -18.34 17.81
N ASN A 138 10.37 -18.79 16.57
CA ASN A 138 9.85 -20.11 16.25
C ASN A 138 10.91 -21.21 16.18
N GLY A 139 12.20 -20.90 16.35
CA GLY A 139 13.30 -21.88 16.31
C GLY A 139 13.59 -22.43 14.91
N ILE A 140 13.29 -21.65 13.85
CA ILE A 140 13.62 -22.02 12.48
C ILE A 140 15.09 -21.67 12.23
N GLU A 141 15.90 -22.66 11.90
CA GLU A 141 17.34 -22.48 11.69
C GLU A 141 17.71 -22.28 10.22
N LYS A 142 16.99 -22.94 9.29
CA LYS A 142 17.22 -22.87 7.84
C LYS A 142 16.38 -21.73 7.25
N VAL A 143 16.90 -20.51 7.29
CA VAL A 143 16.23 -19.30 6.76
C VAL A 143 17.08 -18.68 5.68
N TYR A 144 16.53 -18.54 4.49
CA TYR A 144 17.21 -18.01 3.32
C TYR A 144 16.49 -16.77 2.76
N VAL A 145 17.25 -15.73 2.45
CA VAL A 145 16.73 -14.48 1.86
C VAL A 145 17.06 -14.44 0.38
N HIS A 146 16.04 -14.20 -0.44
CA HIS A 146 16.16 -13.90 -1.86
C HIS A 146 15.88 -12.42 -2.03
N ALA A 147 16.92 -11.61 -2.07
CA ALA A 147 16.82 -10.16 -2.08
C ALA A 147 16.67 -9.62 -3.50
N PHE A 148 15.60 -8.87 -3.75
CA PHE A 148 15.42 -8.10 -4.97
C PHE A 148 15.90 -6.67 -4.74
N LEU A 149 16.74 -6.15 -5.63
CA LEU A 149 17.31 -4.82 -5.52
C LEU A 149 16.42 -3.80 -6.23
N ASP A 150 16.32 -2.61 -5.65
CA ASP A 150 15.35 -1.58 -6.05
C ASP A 150 15.88 -0.67 -7.17
N GLY A 151 16.55 0.42 -6.84
CA GLY A 151 17.11 1.39 -7.78
C GLY A 151 16.07 2.26 -8.50
N ARG A 152 14.77 2.18 -8.15
CA ARG A 152 13.68 3.03 -8.69
C ARG A 152 12.97 3.84 -7.64
N ASP A 153 12.62 3.21 -6.52
CA ASP A 153 11.93 3.84 -5.40
C ASP A 153 12.95 4.44 -4.40
N VAL A 154 14.22 4.10 -4.58
CA VAL A 154 15.42 4.63 -3.91
C VAL A 154 16.52 4.90 -4.94
N PRO A 155 17.63 5.59 -4.58
CA PRO A 155 18.71 5.88 -5.52
C PRO A 155 19.25 4.63 -6.24
N PRO A 156 19.64 4.74 -7.52
CA PRO A 156 19.95 3.59 -8.39
C PRO A 156 21.15 2.72 -7.97
N SER A 157 21.99 3.17 -7.04
CA SER A 157 23.18 2.46 -6.57
C SER A 157 23.30 2.52 -5.04
N SER A 158 22.19 2.25 -4.35
CA SER A 158 22.08 2.29 -2.87
C SER A 158 21.98 0.90 -2.23
N ALA A 159 21.75 -0.16 -3.02
CA ALA A 159 21.45 -1.48 -2.49
C ALA A 159 22.60 -2.12 -1.69
N ALA A 160 23.86 -1.75 -1.96
CA ALA A 160 25.01 -2.27 -1.19
C ALA A 160 24.93 -1.88 0.30
N GLU A 161 24.44 -0.67 0.59
CA GLU A 161 24.21 -0.20 1.96
C GLU A 161 23.04 -0.98 2.63
N TYR A 162 21.90 -1.09 1.95
CA TYR A 162 20.73 -1.80 2.48
C TYR A 162 21.02 -3.29 2.68
N MET A 163 21.79 -3.90 1.76
CA MET A 163 22.24 -5.28 1.91
C MET A 163 23.17 -5.46 3.12
N GLN A 164 24.09 -4.51 3.35
CA GLN A 164 24.94 -4.53 4.54
C GLN A 164 24.10 -4.47 5.81
N GLN A 165 23.13 -3.52 5.89
CA GLN A 165 22.21 -3.41 7.01
C GLN A 165 21.42 -4.71 7.24
N ALA A 166 20.93 -5.35 6.18
CA ALA A 166 20.21 -6.62 6.28
C ALA A 166 21.10 -7.76 6.78
N CYS A 167 22.33 -7.85 6.29
CA CYS A 167 23.32 -8.83 6.77
C CYS A 167 23.66 -8.62 8.26
N ASP A 168 23.85 -7.38 8.68
CA ASP A 168 24.14 -7.05 10.08
C ASP A 168 22.94 -7.38 10.96
N LYS A 169 21.71 -7.11 10.50
CA LYS A 169 20.48 -7.46 11.22
C LYS A 169 20.27 -8.97 11.33
N MET A 170 20.51 -9.74 10.29
CA MET A 170 20.49 -11.20 10.34
C MET A 170 21.50 -11.76 11.37
N LYS A 171 22.69 -11.16 11.42
CA LYS A 171 23.72 -11.53 12.40
C LYS A 171 23.31 -11.16 13.83
N GLU A 172 22.69 -9.99 14.03
CA GLU A 172 22.16 -9.53 15.32
C GLU A 172 21.07 -10.49 15.84
N ILE A 173 20.09 -10.82 15.00
CA ILE A 173 19.00 -11.74 15.34
C ILE A 173 19.52 -13.19 15.50
N GLY A 174 20.60 -13.53 14.80
CA GLY A 174 21.23 -14.85 14.84
C GLY A 174 20.49 -15.90 14.00
N VAL A 175 19.85 -15.48 12.89
CA VAL A 175 19.21 -16.37 11.91
C VAL A 175 19.15 -15.69 10.54
N GLY A 176 19.22 -16.50 9.49
CA GLY A 176 19.10 -16.08 8.09
C GLY A 176 20.45 -15.92 7.38
N SER A 177 20.46 -16.24 6.10
CA SER A 177 21.54 -15.97 5.15
C SER A 177 20.94 -15.54 3.80
N VAL A 178 21.71 -14.76 3.03
CA VAL A 178 21.28 -14.35 1.69
C VAL A 178 21.64 -15.44 0.68
N ALA A 179 20.62 -16.08 0.11
CA ALA A 179 20.80 -17.12 -0.90
C ALA A 179 20.99 -16.55 -2.30
N THR A 180 20.17 -15.58 -2.69
CA THR A 180 20.27 -14.93 -4.01
C THR A 180 20.07 -13.42 -3.93
N VAL A 181 20.71 -12.70 -4.84
CA VAL A 181 20.55 -11.26 -5.04
C VAL A 181 20.31 -10.99 -6.52
N MET A 182 19.32 -10.13 -6.84
CA MET A 182 19.02 -9.80 -8.23
C MET A 182 18.26 -8.49 -8.34
N GLY A 183 18.40 -7.78 -9.45
CA GLY A 183 17.63 -6.57 -9.71
C GLY A 183 16.14 -6.85 -9.92
N ARG A 184 15.31 -5.89 -9.53
CA ARG A 184 13.84 -5.95 -9.71
C ARG A 184 13.41 -6.09 -11.17
N PHE A 185 14.26 -5.73 -12.12
CA PHE A 185 14.05 -5.93 -13.56
C PHE A 185 13.76 -7.40 -13.91
N TYR A 186 14.39 -8.34 -13.18
CA TYR A 186 14.19 -9.78 -13.37
C TYR A 186 13.08 -10.34 -12.47
N ALA A 187 13.13 -10.05 -11.19
CA ALA A 187 12.26 -10.67 -10.19
C ALA A 187 10.89 -10.02 -10.06
N MET A 188 10.70 -8.82 -10.60
CA MET A 188 9.49 -8.02 -10.43
C MET A 188 8.96 -7.50 -11.78
N ASP A 189 9.05 -8.32 -12.82
CA ASP A 189 8.43 -8.01 -14.11
C ASP A 189 6.89 -8.03 -14.00
N ARG A 190 6.22 -7.17 -14.80
CA ARG A 190 4.75 -7.10 -14.90
C ARG A 190 4.26 -7.04 -16.35
N ASP A 191 5.18 -7.17 -17.30
CA ASP A 191 4.91 -6.98 -18.73
C ASP A 191 4.93 -8.31 -19.50
N ASN A 192 4.94 -9.46 -18.76
CA ASN A 192 5.05 -10.83 -19.28
C ASN A 192 6.36 -11.09 -20.05
N ALA A 193 7.44 -10.42 -19.66
CA ALA A 193 8.78 -10.73 -20.14
C ALA A 193 9.31 -11.98 -19.42
N TRP A 194 8.79 -13.14 -19.81
CA TRP A 194 9.04 -14.41 -19.15
C TRP A 194 10.50 -14.83 -19.13
N ASP A 195 11.30 -14.41 -20.09
CA ASP A 195 12.75 -14.61 -20.13
C ASP A 195 13.48 -13.96 -18.93
N ARG A 196 12.94 -12.85 -18.40
CA ARG A 196 13.44 -12.19 -17.20
C ARG A 196 13.02 -12.95 -15.95
N VAL A 197 11.73 -13.29 -15.87
CA VAL A 197 11.16 -14.02 -14.73
C VAL A 197 11.80 -15.39 -14.59
N GLU A 198 12.06 -16.08 -15.71
CA GLU A 198 12.75 -17.37 -15.75
C GLU A 198 14.15 -17.31 -15.12
N LYS A 199 14.94 -16.27 -15.46
CA LYS A 199 16.27 -16.08 -14.85
C LYS A 199 16.21 -15.94 -13.34
N ALA A 200 15.25 -15.14 -12.85
CA ALA A 200 15.04 -14.96 -11.41
C ALA A 200 14.60 -16.27 -10.74
N TYR A 201 13.64 -16.98 -11.34
CA TYR A 201 13.16 -18.28 -10.86
C TYR A 201 14.27 -19.32 -10.83
N ASN A 202 15.04 -19.45 -11.92
CA ASN A 202 16.12 -20.43 -12.02
C ASN A 202 17.25 -20.15 -11.02
N ALA A 203 17.54 -18.89 -10.72
CA ALA A 203 18.50 -18.56 -9.67
C ALA A 203 18.03 -19.03 -8.29
N MET A 204 16.74 -18.86 -7.97
CA MET A 204 16.16 -19.24 -6.68
C MET A 204 15.93 -20.75 -6.54
N VAL A 205 15.63 -21.47 -7.64
CA VAL A 205 15.25 -22.89 -7.61
C VAL A 205 16.40 -23.82 -8.02
N LEU A 206 17.18 -23.41 -9.03
CA LEU A 206 18.23 -24.25 -9.61
C LEU A 206 19.63 -23.82 -9.19
N GLY A 207 19.79 -22.63 -8.63
CA GLY A 207 21.10 -22.04 -8.38
C GLY A 207 21.82 -21.63 -9.68
N GLU A 208 21.05 -21.36 -10.76
CA GLU A 208 21.58 -20.91 -12.05
C GLU A 208 21.68 -19.37 -12.05
N GLY A 209 22.87 -18.83 -12.12
CA GLY A 209 23.10 -17.39 -12.11
C GLY A 209 24.58 -17.06 -12.06
N VAL A 210 24.90 -15.79 -11.83
CA VAL A 210 26.26 -15.38 -11.53
C VAL A 210 26.65 -15.95 -10.16
N GLU A 211 27.84 -16.48 -10.02
CA GLU A 211 28.33 -16.95 -8.72
C GLU A 211 28.87 -15.80 -7.89
N GLY A 212 28.41 -15.68 -6.64
CA GLY A 212 28.87 -14.67 -5.67
C GLY A 212 29.07 -15.29 -4.30
N CYS A 213 30.16 -14.96 -3.62
CA CYS A 213 30.44 -15.49 -2.28
C CYS A 213 29.93 -14.56 -1.15
N CYS A 214 29.68 -13.29 -1.43
CA CYS A 214 29.23 -12.30 -0.48
C CYS A 214 28.23 -11.36 -1.18
N PRO A 215 27.00 -11.23 -0.67
CA PRO A 215 25.97 -10.45 -1.35
C PRO A 215 26.36 -8.96 -1.50
N VAL A 216 26.96 -8.36 -0.49
CA VAL A 216 27.40 -6.96 -0.55
C VAL A 216 28.53 -6.77 -1.60
N GLN A 217 29.47 -7.71 -1.67
CA GLN A 217 30.54 -7.63 -2.66
C GLN A 217 30.01 -7.84 -4.08
N ALA A 218 29.08 -8.79 -4.27
CA ALA A 218 28.45 -9.02 -5.56
C ALA A 218 27.73 -7.77 -6.11
N ILE A 219 27.07 -7.01 -5.24
CA ILE A 219 26.46 -5.73 -5.60
C ILE A 219 27.53 -4.69 -6.01
N LYS A 220 28.60 -4.58 -5.24
CA LYS A 220 29.73 -3.65 -5.55
C LYS A 220 30.42 -4.03 -6.86
N ASP A 221 30.58 -5.31 -7.13
CA ASP A 221 31.14 -5.80 -8.39
C ASP A 221 30.23 -5.47 -9.58
N SER A 222 28.90 -5.57 -9.39
CA SER A 222 27.91 -5.11 -10.38
C SER A 222 28.08 -3.61 -10.70
N TYR A 223 28.24 -2.76 -9.69
CA TYR A 223 28.50 -1.33 -9.89
C TYR A 223 29.80 -1.05 -10.64
N THR A 224 30.85 -1.81 -10.33
CA THR A 224 32.15 -1.69 -11.02
C THR A 224 32.01 -2.01 -12.51
N ASN A 225 31.08 -2.91 -12.86
CA ASN A 225 30.74 -3.27 -14.24
C ASN A 225 29.69 -2.31 -14.87
N GLY A 226 29.34 -1.20 -14.22
CA GLY A 226 28.40 -0.20 -14.72
C GLY A 226 26.93 -0.62 -14.64
N VAL A 227 26.60 -1.68 -13.88
CA VAL A 227 25.24 -2.18 -13.73
C VAL A 227 24.69 -1.77 -12.35
N THR A 228 23.60 -1.01 -12.36
CA THR A 228 22.93 -0.50 -11.16
C THR A 228 21.97 -1.53 -10.56
N ASP A 229 21.42 -1.23 -9.38
CA ASP A 229 20.54 -2.10 -8.58
C ASP A 229 19.45 -2.77 -9.41
N GLU A 230 18.66 -1.98 -10.13
CA GLU A 230 17.52 -2.46 -10.89
C GLU A 230 17.87 -3.58 -11.87
N PHE A 231 19.05 -3.51 -12.48
CA PHE A 231 19.46 -4.37 -13.60
C PHE A 231 20.48 -5.44 -13.21
N MET A 232 20.81 -5.55 -11.92
CA MET A 232 21.76 -6.56 -11.45
C MET A 232 21.29 -7.96 -11.86
N LEU A 233 22.17 -8.71 -12.54
CA LEU A 233 21.90 -10.08 -12.94
C LEU A 233 21.63 -10.98 -11.72
N PRO A 234 20.75 -11.98 -11.83
CA PRO A 234 20.56 -12.96 -10.76
C PRO A 234 21.87 -13.60 -10.35
N THR A 235 22.22 -13.42 -9.08
CA THR A 235 23.48 -13.87 -8.48
C THR A 235 23.19 -14.80 -7.32
N VAL A 236 23.83 -15.95 -7.32
CA VAL A 236 23.69 -16.99 -6.28
C VAL A 236 24.82 -16.83 -5.27
N CYS A 237 24.47 -16.54 -4.01
CA CYS A 237 25.40 -16.33 -2.92
C CYS A 237 25.54 -17.55 -2.00
N ASP A 238 24.46 -18.35 -1.84
CA ASP A 238 24.46 -19.58 -1.05
C ASP A 238 23.63 -20.66 -1.74
N LYS A 239 24.28 -21.67 -2.28
CA LYS A 239 23.65 -22.83 -2.97
C LYS A 239 22.82 -23.72 -2.04
N ASN A 240 22.98 -23.62 -0.73
CA ASN A 240 22.14 -24.36 0.22
C ASN A 240 20.75 -23.77 0.37
N GLY A 241 20.58 -22.51 -0.05
CA GLY A 241 19.32 -21.78 0.03
C GLY A 241 18.46 -21.84 -1.24
N MET A 242 18.56 -22.91 -2.01
CA MET A 242 17.67 -23.13 -3.16
C MET A 242 16.31 -23.63 -2.70
N VAL A 243 15.24 -23.13 -3.36
CA VAL A 243 13.86 -23.52 -3.03
C VAL A 243 13.60 -24.95 -3.47
N GLU A 244 13.18 -25.78 -2.54
CA GLU A 244 12.91 -27.19 -2.74
C GLU A 244 11.46 -27.57 -2.36
N LYS A 245 11.06 -28.77 -2.74
CA LYS A 245 9.73 -29.31 -2.41
C LYS A 245 9.47 -29.29 -0.90
N ASN A 246 8.26 -28.84 -0.50
CA ASN A 246 7.78 -28.71 0.87
C ASN A 246 8.42 -27.57 1.67
N ASP A 247 9.27 -26.74 1.08
CA ASP A 247 9.73 -25.52 1.74
C ASP A 247 8.59 -24.52 1.94
N SER A 248 8.81 -23.60 2.85
CA SER A 248 7.93 -22.44 3.01
C SER A 248 8.55 -21.22 2.35
N VAL A 249 7.73 -20.48 1.61
CA VAL A 249 8.14 -19.22 0.98
C VAL A 249 7.23 -18.10 1.47
N ILE A 250 7.81 -17.01 1.96
CA ILE A 250 7.08 -15.79 2.28
C ILE A 250 7.56 -14.67 1.35
N PHE A 251 6.66 -14.18 0.51
CA PHE A 251 6.94 -13.04 -0.33
C PHE A 251 6.48 -11.77 0.39
N PHE A 252 7.43 -10.98 0.89
CA PHE A 252 7.13 -9.84 1.77
C PHE A 252 6.76 -8.53 1.05
N ASN A 253 6.64 -8.52 -0.28
CA ASN A 253 6.03 -7.40 -1.00
C ASN A 253 4.54 -7.31 -0.67
N PHE A 254 4.05 -6.10 -0.39
CA PHE A 254 2.63 -5.85 -0.11
C PHE A 254 1.89 -5.20 -1.30
N ARG A 255 2.60 -4.70 -2.31
CA ARG A 255 2.00 -4.19 -3.55
C ARG A 255 1.95 -5.29 -4.61
N PRO A 256 0.75 -5.58 -5.19
CA PRO A 256 0.54 -6.78 -5.97
C PRO A 256 1.06 -6.73 -7.40
N ASP A 257 1.10 -5.57 -8.06
CA ASP A 257 1.28 -5.42 -9.51
C ASP A 257 2.53 -6.12 -10.06
N ARG A 258 3.65 -6.09 -9.35
CA ARG A 258 4.92 -6.68 -9.72
C ARG A 258 5.26 -7.99 -8.99
N ALA A 259 4.37 -8.46 -8.12
CA ALA A 259 4.55 -9.73 -7.41
C ALA A 259 3.87 -10.90 -8.13
N ARG A 260 2.87 -10.63 -8.97
CA ARG A 260 2.00 -11.66 -9.57
C ARG A 260 2.76 -12.69 -10.40
N GLN A 261 3.62 -12.25 -11.32
CA GLN A 261 4.21 -13.13 -12.34
C GLN A 261 5.16 -14.16 -11.72
N ILE A 262 6.10 -13.73 -10.89
CA ILE A 262 7.03 -14.64 -10.22
C ILE A 262 6.29 -15.58 -9.25
N THR A 263 5.26 -15.09 -8.55
CA THR A 263 4.44 -15.93 -7.68
C THR A 263 3.73 -17.03 -8.47
N ARG A 264 3.09 -16.69 -9.62
CA ARG A 264 2.45 -17.70 -10.50
C ARG A 264 3.43 -18.76 -10.97
N ALA A 265 4.68 -18.38 -11.27
CA ALA A 265 5.72 -19.35 -11.65
C ALA A 265 6.02 -20.37 -10.54
N PHE A 266 5.85 -20.00 -9.25
CA PHE A 266 6.01 -20.92 -8.13
C PHE A 266 4.76 -21.76 -7.85
N VAL A 267 3.56 -21.18 -7.93
CA VAL A 267 2.36 -21.76 -7.31
C VAL A 267 1.34 -22.36 -8.29
N GLU A 268 1.40 -22.02 -9.57
CA GLU A 268 0.50 -22.59 -10.58
C GLU A 268 1.06 -23.89 -11.16
N GLU A 269 0.32 -24.99 -11.04
CA GLU A 269 0.71 -26.27 -11.66
C GLU A 269 0.75 -26.16 -13.18
N GLY A 270 -0.26 -25.53 -13.79
CA GLY A 270 -0.39 -25.32 -15.23
C GLY A 270 0.34 -24.08 -15.77
N PHE A 271 1.33 -23.53 -15.04
CA PHE A 271 2.09 -22.39 -15.51
C PHE A 271 2.81 -22.66 -16.83
N SER A 272 2.70 -21.73 -17.78
CA SER A 272 3.20 -21.89 -19.16
C SER A 272 4.10 -20.73 -19.63
N GLY A 273 4.50 -19.81 -18.77
CA GLY A 273 5.34 -18.67 -19.15
C GLY A 273 6.76 -19.08 -19.57
N PHE A 274 7.30 -20.14 -18.95
CA PHE A 274 8.57 -20.79 -19.30
C PHE A 274 8.59 -22.24 -18.80
N GLU A 275 9.54 -23.03 -19.25
CA GLU A 275 9.70 -24.42 -18.82
C GLU A 275 10.42 -24.50 -17.47
N ARG A 276 9.73 -25.02 -16.45
CA ARG A 276 10.33 -25.26 -15.14
C ARG A 276 11.14 -26.57 -15.17
N LYS A 277 12.47 -26.50 -15.19
CA LYS A 277 13.39 -27.66 -15.30
C LYS A 277 13.18 -28.74 -14.22
N LYS A 278 12.77 -28.34 -12.99
CA LYS A 278 12.38 -29.29 -11.92
C LYS A 278 10.88 -29.63 -11.92
N GLY A 279 10.11 -29.15 -12.90
CA GLY A 279 8.65 -29.25 -12.90
C GLY A 279 7.99 -28.45 -11.79
N PHE A 280 6.69 -28.71 -11.58
CA PHE A 280 5.96 -28.18 -10.42
C PHE A 280 6.22 -29.02 -9.18
N PHE A 281 6.38 -28.37 -8.04
CA PHE A 281 6.44 -29.00 -6.74
C PHE A 281 5.69 -28.13 -5.69
N PRO A 282 5.05 -28.78 -4.70
CA PRO A 282 4.27 -28.06 -3.71
C PRO A 282 5.17 -27.30 -2.72
N LEU A 283 4.71 -26.10 -2.38
CA LEU A 283 5.29 -25.19 -1.38
C LEU A 283 4.21 -24.76 -0.40
N ASN A 284 4.59 -24.38 0.82
CA ASN A 284 3.76 -23.50 1.64
C ASN A 284 4.08 -22.07 1.27
N PHE A 285 3.28 -21.46 0.39
CA PHE A 285 3.55 -20.12 -0.15
C PHE A 285 2.65 -19.08 0.50
N VAL A 286 3.25 -18.09 1.13
CA VAL A 286 2.56 -16.97 1.78
C VAL A 286 2.86 -15.66 1.05
N CYS A 287 1.79 -15.01 0.58
CA CYS A 287 1.85 -13.66 0.07
C CYS A 287 1.60 -12.66 1.21
N MET A 288 2.40 -11.60 1.33
CA MET A 288 2.18 -10.60 2.37
C MET A 288 0.82 -9.91 2.20
N ALA A 289 0.40 -9.65 0.96
CA ALA A 289 -0.92 -9.13 0.62
C ALA A 289 -1.55 -10.00 -0.48
N GLN A 290 -2.83 -9.83 -0.76
CA GLN A 290 -3.49 -10.52 -1.86
C GLN A 290 -3.00 -9.97 -3.20
N TYR A 291 -2.22 -10.75 -3.94
CA TYR A 291 -1.72 -10.34 -5.26
C TYR A 291 -2.76 -10.53 -6.36
N ASP A 292 -3.53 -11.60 -6.27
CA ASP A 292 -4.62 -11.94 -7.18
C ASP A 292 -5.56 -12.93 -6.50
N ALA A 293 -6.87 -12.66 -6.53
CA ALA A 293 -7.88 -13.53 -5.91
C ALA A 293 -8.00 -14.92 -6.59
N THR A 294 -7.52 -15.04 -7.83
CA THR A 294 -7.55 -16.30 -8.61
C THR A 294 -6.29 -17.15 -8.44
N MET A 295 -5.30 -16.68 -7.69
CA MET A 295 -4.02 -17.34 -7.53
C MET A 295 -4.15 -18.59 -6.64
N PRO A 296 -3.82 -19.78 -7.15
CA PRO A 296 -3.96 -21.02 -6.38
C PRO A 296 -2.77 -21.21 -5.42
N ASN A 297 -2.93 -22.12 -4.47
CA ASN A 297 -1.84 -22.62 -3.62
C ASN A 297 -1.09 -21.54 -2.83
N VAL A 298 -1.79 -20.46 -2.42
CA VAL A 298 -1.23 -19.40 -1.60
C VAL A 298 -2.07 -19.13 -0.37
N SER A 299 -1.42 -18.73 0.70
CA SER A 299 -2.03 -18.07 1.84
C SER A 299 -1.72 -16.58 1.81
N VAL A 300 -2.57 -15.75 2.39
CA VAL A 300 -2.41 -14.29 2.42
C VAL A 300 -2.30 -13.83 3.86
N ALA A 301 -1.19 -13.16 4.20
CA ALA A 301 -0.96 -12.68 5.57
C ALA A 301 -1.85 -11.48 5.92
N PHE A 302 -1.97 -10.51 5.01
CA PHE A 302 -2.81 -9.33 5.17
C PHE A 302 -3.80 -9.25 3.99
N PRO A 303 -4.93 -9.94 4.07
CA PRO A 303 -5.96 -9.89 3.04
C PRO A 303 -6.60 -8.48 2.97
N PRO A 304 -7.21 -8.12 1.82
CA PRO A 304 -8.02 -6.92 1.75
C PRO A 304 -9.19 -7.02 2.73
N GLU A 305 -9.40 -5.95 3.48
CA GLU A 305 -10.53 -5.84 4.41
C GLU A 305 -11.53 -4.86 3.84
N ALA A 306 -12.79 -5.29 3.72
CA ALA A 306 -13.88 -4.37 3.45
C ALA A 306 -14.06 -3.43 4.65
N LEU A 307 -14.20 -2.15 4.37
CA LEU A 307 -14.51 -1.18 5.41
C LEU A 307 -16.00 -1.27 5.75
N GLU A 308 -16.31 -2.03 6.80
CA GLU A 308 -17.66 -2.15 7.32
C GLU A 308 -18.04 -0.94 8.20
N MET A 309 -19.35 -0.70 8.32
CA MET A 309 -19.91 0.36 9.15
C MET A 309 -19.38 1.75 8.81
N THR A 310 -19.21 2.00 7.52
CA THR A 310 -18.94 3.37 7.04
C THR A 310 -20.12 4.29 7.37
N PHE A 311 -19.90 5.59 7.38
CA PHE A 311 -20.94 6.59 7.66
C PHE A 311 -22.21 6.34 6.81
N GLY A 312 -22.04 6.13 5.50
CA GLY A 312 -23.15 5.88 4.59
C GLY A 312 -23.94 4.63 4.93
N GLU A 313 -23.25 3.55 5.25
CA GLU A 313 -23.85 2.30 5.68
C GLU A 313 -24.59 2.45 7.01
N TYR A 314 -23.97 3.11 8.00
CA TYR A 314 -24.57 3.32 9.32
C TYR A 314 -25.84 4.18 9.23
N VAL A 315 -25.80 5.30 8.52
CA VAL A 315 -26.96 6.19 8.33
C VAL A 315 -28.13 5.45 7.65
N SER A 316 -27.82 4.63 6.64
CA SER A 316 -28.80 3.78 5.95
C SER A 316 -29.41 2.73 6.89
N LYS A 317 -28.59 2.00 7.67
CA LYS A 317 -29.06 1.02 8.67
C LYS A 317 -29.97 1.65 9.74
N MET A 318 -29.80 2.94 10.02
CA MET A 318 -30.67 3.68 10.94
C MET A 318 -31.95 4.19 10.27
N GLY A 319 -32.21 3.82 9.01
CA GLY A 319 -33.38 4.29 8.24
C GLY A 319 -33.38 5.78 7.97
N LYS A 320 -32.20 6.42 7.92
CA LYS A 320 -32.00 7.84 7.68
C LYS A 320 -31.66 8.13 6.22
N THR A 321 -31.97 9.34 5.77
CA THR A 321 -31.70 9.78 4.42
C THR A 321 -30.45 10.64 4.35
N GLN A 322 -29.66 10.48 3.28
CA GLN A 322 -28.41 11.21 3.09
C GLN A 322 -28.25 11.72 1.65
N LEU A 323 -27.52 12.82 1.52
CA LEU A 323 -27.12 13.39 0.22
C LEU A 323 -25.61 13.43 0.12
N ARG A 324 -25.07 13.03 -1.04
CA ARG A 324 -23.67 13.25 -1.45
C ARG A 324 -23.68 14.26 -2.59
N ILE A 325 -22.92 15.34 -2.47
CA ILE A 325 -22.88 16.40 -3.46
C ILE A 325 -21.46 16.94 -3.63
N ALA A 326 -21.01 17.00 -4.87
CA ALA A 326 -19.77 17.64 -5.27
C ALA A 326 -19.77 17.90 -6.78
N GLU A 327 -18.83 18.71 -7.23
CA GLU A 327 -18.51 18.80 -8.65
C GLU A 327 -17.63 17.63 -9.12
N THR A 328 -17.49 17.44 -10.45
CA THR A 328 -16.85 16.26 -11.09
C THR A 328 -15.51 15.88 -10.44
N GLN A 329 -14.64 16.85 -10.15
CA GLN A 329 -13.29 16.61 -9.61
C GLN A 329 -13.32 16.00 -8.20
N LYS A 330 -14.37 16.21 -7.44
CA LYS A 330 -14.50 15.75 -6.05
C LYS A 330 -15.68 14.78 -5.82
N TYR A 331 -16.37 14.38 -6.89
CA TYR A 331 -17.51 13.47 -6.76
C TYR A 331 -17.10 12.09 -6.24
N ALA A 332 -16.02 11.51 -6.76
CA ALA A 332 -15.51 10.24 -6.27
C ALA A 332 -15.08 10.28 -4.79
N HIS A 333 -14.64 11.45 -4.31
CA HIS A 333 -14.22 11.63 -2.92
C HIS A 333 -15.39 11.53 -1.95
N VAL A 334 -16.53 12.14 -2.27
CA VAL A 334 -17.74 12.05 -1.42
C VAL A 334 -18.57 10.79 -1.65
N THR A 335 -18.23 9.96 -2.63
CA THR A 335 -18.91 8.68 -2.94
C THR A 335 -18.01 7.48 -2.74
N PHE A 336 -17.20 7.12 -3.71
CA PHE A 336 -16.33 5.93 -3.72
C PHE A 336 -15.38 5.89 -2.51
N PHE A 337 -14.55 6.93 -2.33
CA PHE A 337 -13.58 6.97 -1.22
C PHE A 337 -14.26 7.09 0.14
N PHE A 338 -15.32 7.89 0.23
CA PHE A 338 -16.10 8.03 1.47
C PHE A 338 -16.81 6.73 1.87
N ASN A 339 -17.10 5.86 0.91
CA ASN A 339 -17.66 4.53 1.12
C ASN A 339 -16.58 3.43 1.28
N GLY A 340 -15.32 3.83 1.50
CA GLY A 340 -14.24 2.87 1.75
C GLY A 340 -13.70 2.17 0.51
N GLY A 341 -13.83 2.77 -0.68
CA GLY A 341 -13.40 2.20 -1.95
C GLY A 341 -14.44 1.31 -2.62
N GLU A 342 -15.71 1.42 -2.21
CA GLU A 342 -16.83 0.70 -2.82
C GLU A 342 -17.72 1.63 -3.64
N GLU A 343 -17.99 1.26 -4.91
CA GLU A 343 -18.95 1.94 -5.77
C GLU A 343 -20.38 1.44 -5.46
N LYS A 344 -20.86 1.83 -4.28
CA LYS A 344 -22.16 1.41 -3.75
C LYS A 344 -23.00 2.62 -3.37
N THR A 345 -24.28 2.61 -3.72
CA THR A 345 -25.28 3.55 -3.21
C THR A 345 -26.09 2.85 -2.11
N PHE A 346 -26.17 3.44 -0.94
CA PHE A 346 -26.91 2.90 0.17
C PHE A 346 -28.41 3.26 0.07
N GLU A 347 -29.26 2.48 0.74
CA GLU A 347 -30.68 2.83 0.84
C GLU A 347 -30.86 4.18 1.54
N GLY A 348 -31.68 5.08 0.94
CA GLY A 348 -31.84 6.44 1.43
C GLY A 348 -30.71 7.42 1.05
N GLU A 349 -29.77 7.02 0.19
CA GLU A 349 -28.70 7.86 -0.33
C GLU A 349 -29.08 8.42 -1.70
N ASP A 350 -29.07 9.74 -1.83
CA ASP A 350 -29.10 10.43 -3.11
C ASP A 350 -27.73 11.03 -3.44
N ARG A 351 -27.46 11.22 -4.72
CA ARG A 351 -26.21 11.78 -5.23
C ARG A 351 -26.50 12.91 -6.21
N ILE A 352 -25.83 14.05 -6.04
CA ILE A 352 -25.87 15.18 -6.96
C ILE A 352 -24.45 15.42 -7.48
N LEU A 353 -24.27 15.24 -8.78
CA LEU A 353 -23.05 15.57 -9.50
C LEU A 353 -23.23 16.87 -10.26
N ILE A 354 -22.41 17.86 -9.95
CA ILE A 354 -22.31 19.11 -10.71
C ILE A 354 -21.11 19.00 -11.65
N LYS A 355 -21.30 19.37 -12.92
CA LYS A 355 -20.18 19.32 -13.89
C LYS A 355 -19.15 20.39 -13.54
N SER A 356 -17.87 20.02 -13.44
CA SER A 356 -16.78 20.99 -13.34
C SER A 356 -16.66 21.81 -14.62
N PRO A 357 -16.14 23.05 -14.57
CA PRO A 357 -15.98 23.89 -15.75
C PRO A 357 -15.06 23.23 -16.79
N ASP A 358 -15.40 23.46 -18.06
CA ASP A 358 -14.61 22.95 -19.19
C ASP A 358 -13.53 23.99 -19.55
N VAL A 359 -12.45 23.98 -18.78
CA VAL A 359 -11.30 24.87 -18.93
C VAL A 359 -10.01 24.04 -18.96
N GLU A 360 -8.95 24.60 -19.54
CA GLU A 360 -7.68 23.91 -19.70
C GLU A 360 -7.00 23.68 -18.35
N THR A 361 -7.03 24.68 -17.47
CA THR A 361 -6.58 24.65 -16.08
C THR A 361 -7.57 25.41 -15.20
N PHE A 362 -7.75 24.96 -13.94
CA PHE A 362 -8.81 25.52 -13.09
C PHE A 362 -8.51 26.92 -12.54
N ASP A 363 -7.27 27.39 -12.59
CA ASP A 363 -6.92 28.78 -12.29
C ASP A 363 -7.53 29.78 -13.28
N MET A 364 -7.93 29.33 -14.48
CA MET A 364 -8.68 30.15 -15.46
C MET A 364 -10.13 30.43 -15.00
N LYS A 365 -10.67 29.61 -14.11
CA LYS A 365 -11.98 29.77 -13.48
C LYS A 365 -11.92 29.31 -12.03
N PRO A 366 -11.30 30.09 -11.12
CA PRO A 366 -10.98 29.66 -9.76
C PRO A 366 -12.21 29.39 -8.88
N GLU A 367 -13.37 30.01 -9.18
CA GLU A 367 -14.64 29.67 -8.54
C GLU A 367 -15.14 28.27 -8.92
N MET A 368 -14.61 27.68 -10.00
CA MET A 368 -15.04 26.39 -10.53
C MET A 368 -16.57 26.28 -10.63
N SER A 369 -17.20 25.31 -9.98
CA SER A 369 -18.67 25.16 -9.91
C SER A 369 -19.22 25.40 -8.49
N ALA A 370 -18.50 26.17 -7.66
CA ALA A 370 -18.89 26.38 -6.26
C ALA A 370 -20.27 27.06 -6.11
N TYR A 371 -20.65 27.94 -7.03
CA TYR A 371 -21.96 28.60 -6.97
C TYR A 371 -23.09 27.60 -7.23
N GLU A 372 -22.99 26.81 -8.28
CA GLU A 372 -23.98 25.79 -8.65
C GLU A 372 -24.10 24.70 -7.59
N VAL A 373 -22.97 24.31 -6.98
CA VAL A 373 -22.96 23.39 -5.84
C VAL A 373 -23.66 24.00 -4.63
N THR A 374 -23.41 25.30 -4.36
CA THR A 374 -24.05 26.03 -3.25
C THR A 374 -25.54 26.13 -3.43
N ASP A 375 -26.01 26.53 -4.63
CA ASP A 375 -27.45 26.64 -4.91
C ASP A 375 -28.14 25.28 -4.71
N SER A 376 -27.56 24.22 -5.23
CA SER A 376 -28.09 22.85 -5.10
C SER A 376 -28.14 22.36 -3.65
N VAL A 377 -27.11 22.63 -2.85
CA VAL A 377 -27.11 22.20 -1.45
C VAL A 377 -28.07 23.02 -0.59
N VAL A 378 -28.23 24.31 -0.87
CA VAL A 378 -29.23 25.18 -0.19
C VAL A 378 -30.66 24.69 -0.50
N GLU A 379 -30.95 24.33 -1.75
CA GLU A 379 -32.23 23.72 -2.12
C GLU A 379 -32.42 22.38 -1.37
N ALA A 380 -31.40 21.53 -1.32
CA ALA A 380 -31.45 20.26 -0.61
C ALA A 380 -31.69 20.44 0.91
N ILE A 381 -31.05 21.41 1.54
CA ILE A 381 -31.28 21.74 2.96
C ILE A 381 -32.71 22.16 3.20
N ASN A 382 -33.26 23.02 2.33
CA ASN A 382 -34.63 23.55 2.45
C ASN A 382 -35.71 22.55 2.08
N SER A 383 -35.35 21.41 1.46
CA SER A 383 -36.32 20.39 1.02
C SER A 383 -36.90 19.54 2.15
N ASP A 384 -36.34 19.59 3.35
CA ASP A 384 -36.66 18.73 4.49
C ASP A 384 -36.50 17.21 4.17
N LYS A 385 -35.82 16.86 3.08
CA LYS A 385 -35.68 15.49 2.61
C LYS A 385 -34.59 14.70 3.36
N TYR A 386 -33.46 15.35 3.65
CA TYR A 386 -32.26 14.68 4.13
C TYR A 386 -32.05 14.85 5.63
N ASP A 387 -31.54 13.79 6.27
CA ASP A 387 -31.06 13.82 7.65
C ASP A 387 -29.56 14.20 7.70
N ALA A 388 -28.79 13.82 6.68
CA ALA A 388 -27.38 14.14 6.55
C ALA A 388 -27.02 14.59 5.13
N ILE A 389 -26.09 15.54 5.01
CA ILE A 389 -25.59 16.05 3.72
C ILE A 389 -24.07 16.07 3.78
N ILE A 390 -23.41 15.44 2.81
CA ILE A 390 -21.95 15.44 2.65
C ILE A 390 -21.62 16.21 1.38
N LEU A 391 -20.91 17.31 1.54
CA LEU A 391 -20.56 18.26 0.47
C LEU A 391 -19.05 18.44 0.42
N ASN A 392 -18.47 18.49 -0.79
CA ASN A 392 -17.09 18.89 -1.01
C ASN A 392 -17.03 20.08 -1.98
N TYR A 393 -16.27 21.13 -1.58
CA TYR A 393 -15.83 22.22 -2.45
C TYR A 393 -14.39 21.95 -2.91
N ALA A 394 -14.21 21.96 -4.24
CA ALA A 394 -12.97 21.55 -4.88
C ALA A 394 -11.88 22.64 -4.89
N ASN A 395 -12.25 23.90 -4.70
CA ASN A 395 -11.47 25.07 -5.10
C ASN A 395 -10.07 25.14 -4.50
N CYS A 396 -9.91 24.99 -3.19
CA CYS A 396 -8.59 25.15 -2.56
C CYS A 396 -7.61 24.03 -2.92
N ASP A 397 -8.10 22.83 -3.24
CA ASP A 397 -7.26 21.73 -3.71
C ASP A 397 -6.90 21.87 -5.20
N MET A 398 -7.86 22.26 -6.03
CA MET A 398 -7.69 22.26 -7.49
C MET A 398 -7.04 23.51 -8.04
N VAL A 399 -7.04 24.61 -7.30
CA VAL A 399 -6.56 25.94 -7.73
C VAL A 399 -5.39 26.40 -6.85
N GLY A 400 -5.33 25.99 -5.58
CA GLY A 400 -4.39 26.45 -4.56
C GLY A 400 -2.96 25.97 -4.67
#